data_0d7ff094183411e4ddbfac938b124b56
#
_entry.id   0d7ff094183411e4ddbfac938b124b56
#
_cell.length_a   1.000
_cell.length_b   1.000
_cell.length_c   1.000
_cell.angle_alpha   90.00
_cell.angle_beta   90.00
_cell.angle_gamma   90.00
#
_symmetry.space_group_name_H-M   'P 1'
#
loop_
_entity.id
_entity.type
_entity.pdbx_description
1 polymer ?
#
loop_
_entity_poly.entity_id
_entity_poly.type
_entity_poly.pdbx_seq_one_letter_code
_entity_poly.pdbx_strand_id
1 'polypeptide(L)'
;ARKAYETLEPFHILAYFNPGLGAMQTDTGLDPYAVYVGGRGAPLGPCDSSVVTATFYNFAPQLIDNAWTNACAAGLDVVNARRNQMLSEQFGAILGEDATGPQIADLAARYGELAASLPLSGRALAAAWAAADVPDEPILALWQHITVLREWRGDNHIAALVVHGIDGLDACVFHEADLLDPTIRRRAMGKTMTMLTRGWSEDDWNASVERLVERGLIERTDSPVGHRLTPDGAELYDDMEAMTDAVSESAWTGPGADELLDAMRPLAKKVLDAGVLPGTKKK
;
A
#
# COMPACT_ATOMS: atom_id res chain seq x y z
N ALA A 1 1.51 -2.80 16.06
CA ALA A 1 1.48 -2.81 14.59
C ALA A 1 0.67 -1.67 13.99
N ARG A 2 -0.59 -1.45 14.41
CA ARG A 2 -1.49 -0.41 13.86
C ARG A 2 -0.89 1.00 13.92
N LYS A 3 -0.40 1.41 15.10
CA LYS A 3 0.27 2.71 15.31
C LYS A 3 1.47 2.91 14.36
N ALA A 4 2.24 1.85 14.14
CA ALA A 4 3.39 1.91 13.23
C ALA A 4 2.93 2.11 11.78
N TYR A 5 1.95 1.34 11.33
CA TYR A 5 1.36 1.50 10.01
C TYR A 5 0.87 2.93 9.78
N GLU A 6 0.04 3.47 10.68
CA GLU A 6 -0.49 4.83 10.56
C GLU A 6 0.60 5.92 10.55
N THR A 7 1.71 5.68 11.26
CA THR A 7 2.84 6.62 11.28
C THR A 7 3.64 6.59 9.98
N LEU A 8 3.88 5.39 9.41
CA LEU A 8 4.77 5.21 8.26
C LEU A 8 4.07 5.33 6.90
N GLU A 9 2.76 5.05 6.85
CA GLU A 9 1.99 5.05 5.60
C GLU A 9 2.10 6.36 4.79
N PRO A 10 1.99 7.57 5.39
CA PRO A 10 2.14 8.82 4.64
C PRO A 10 3.48 8.94 3.92
N PHE A 11 4.55 8.45 4.55
CA PHE A 11 5.89 8.48 3.98
C PHE A 11 6.04 7.48 2.83
N HIS A 12 5.50 6.27 2.98
CA HIS A 12 5.51 5.24 1.96
C HIS A 12 4.69 5.64 0.72
N ILE A 13 3.44 6.09 0.90
CA ILE A 13 2.53 6.36 -0.22
C ILE A 13 2.90 7.61 -1.03
N LEU A 14 3.89 8.39 -0.60
CA LEU A 14 4.40 9.50 -1.39
C LEU A 14 4.86 9.03 -2.78
N ALA A 15 5.35 7.79 -2.91
CA ALA A 15 5.72 7.22 -4.21
C ALA A 15 4.56 7.15 -5.22
N TYR A 16 3.33 7.11 -4.73
CA TYR A 16 2.13 6.87 -5.55
C TYR A 16 1.22 8.09 -5.65
N PHE A 17 1.44 9.09 -4.80
CA PHE A 17 0.62 10.31 -4.73
C PHE A 17 1.52 11.54 -4.54
N ASN A 18 2.01 12.09 -5.64
CA ASN A 18 2.82 13.32 -5.61
C ASN A 18 2.76 14.05 -6.96
N PRO A 19 3.15 15.33 -7.01
CA PRO A 19 3.12 16.11 -8.25
C PRO A 19 4.08 15.63 -9.35
N GLY A 20 5.11 14.87 -9.01
CA GLY A 20 6.13 14.37 -9.95
C GLY A 20 5.66 13.21 -10.82
N LEU A 21 4.52 12.58 -10.50
CA LEU A 21 4.01 11.42 -11.26
C LEU A 21 3.75 11.74 -12.75
N GLY A 22 3.26 12.93 -13.06
CA GLY A 22 3.04 13.35 -14.45
C GLY A 22 4.33 13.41 -15.27
N ALA A 23 5.42 13.88 -14.66
CA ALA A 23 6.74 13.86 -15.29
C ALA A 23 7.25 12.42 -15.46
N MET A 24 7.10 11.57 -14.44
CA MET A 24 7.47 10.16 -14.53
C MET A 24 6.72 9.44 -15.66
N GLN A 25 5.42 9.69 -15.84
CA GLN A 25 4.63 9.15 -16.95
C GLN A 25 5.19 9.62 -18.30
N THR A 26 5.50 10.91 -18.44
CA THR A 26 6.05 11.48 -19.67
C THR A 26 7.43 10.87 -20.01
N ASP A 27 8.30 10.77 -19.03
CA ASP A 27 9.68 10.32 -19.22
C ASP A 27 9.77 8.82 -19.51
N THR A 28 8.86 8.02 -18.96
CA THR A 28 8.81 6.57 -19.18
C THR A 28 7.89 6.16 -20.32
N GLY A 29 7.02 7.04 -20.79
CA GLY A 29 5.97 6.72 -21.77
C GLY A 29 4.86 5.81 -21.22
N LEU A 30 4.77 5.66 -19.90
CA LEU A 30 3.84 4.76 -19.24
C LEU A 30 2.57 5.51 -18.80
N ASP A 31 1.44 4.81 -18.87
CA ASP A 31 0.19 5.27 -18.28
C ASP A 31 0.22 5.20 -16.73
N PRO A 32 -0.73 5.83 -16.03
CA PRO A 32 -0.76 5.85 -14.56
C PRO A 32 -0.76 4.48 -13.89
N TYR A 33 -1.42 3.48 -14.49
CA TYR A 33 -1.48 2.13 -13.94
C TYR A 33 -0.14 1.42 -14.11
N ALA A 34 0.49 1.54 -15.27
CA ALA A 34 1.80 0.95 -15.54
C ALA A 34 2.89 1.59 -14.65
N VAL A 35 2.83 2.91 -14.40
CA VAL A 35 3.70 3.60 -13.43
C VAL A 35 3.51 3.05 -12.02
N TYR A 36 2.25 2.86 -11.57
CA TYR A 36 1.96 2.33 -10.25
C TYR A 36 2.39 0.86 -10.11
N VAL A 37 1.94 0.00 -11.04
CA VAL A 37 2.21 -1.44 -10.99
C VAL A 37 3.70 -1.71 -11.18
N GLY A 38 4.33 -1.05 -12.14
CA GLY A 38 5.78 -1.14 -12.37
C GLY A 38 6.57 -0.59 -11.18
N GLY A 39 6.25 0.60 -10.70
CA GLY A 39 6.96 1.22 -9.58
C GLY A 39 6.86 0.44 -8.28
N ARG A 40 5.73 -0.23 -8.00
CA ARG A 40 5.55 -1.07 -6.81
C ARG A 40 6.08 -2.49 -7.01
N GLY A 41 5.90 -3.03 -8.22
CA GLY A 41 6.24 -4.43 -8.53
C GLY A 41 7.67 -4.64 -9.05
N ALA A 42 8.42 -3.59 -9.45
CA ALA A 42 9.74 -3.73 -10.05
C ALA A 42 10.70 -4.68 -9.30
N PRO A 43 10.74 -4.73 -7.95
CA PRO A 43 11.61 -5.65 -7.23
C PRO A 43 11.29 -7.13 -7.44
N LEU A 44 10.08 -7.49 -7.92
CA LEU A 44 9.76 -8.89 -8.26
C LEU A 44 10.62 -9.40 -9.43
N GLY A 45 11.26 -8.49 -10.18
CA GLY A 45 11.97 -8.82 -11.41
C GLY A 45 11.01 -9.23 -12.54
N PRO A 46 11.54 -9.52 -13.74
CA PRO A 46 10.70 -9.95 -14.85
C PRO A 46 10.07 -11.31 -14.53
N CYS A 47 8.77 -11.31 -14.30
CA CYS A 47 7.96 -12.50 -14.01
C CYS A 47 6.64 -12.44 -14.78
N ASP A 48 5.90 -13.53 -14.79
CA ASP A 48 4.56 -13.59 -15.37
C ASP A 48 3.60 -12.64 -14.62
N SER A 49 2.69 -11.98 -15.33
CA SER A 49 1.71 -11.07 -14.75
C SER A 49 0.78 -11.73 -13.73
N SER A 50 0.59 -13.04 -13.82
CA SER A 50 -0.17 -13.82 -12.83
C SER A 50 0.47 -13.79 -11.44
N VAL A 51 1.81 -13.74 -11.34
CA VAL A 51 2.54 -13.60 -10.09
C VAL A 51 2.28 -12.22 -9.48
N VAL A 52 2.32 -11.19 -10.32
CA VAL A 52 2.02 -9.81 -9.89
C VAL A 52 0.57 -9.68 -9.46
N THR A 53 -0.37 -10.28 -10.19
CA THR A 53 -1.79 -10.33 -9.85
C THR A 53 -2.01 -10.97 -8.47
N ALA A 54 -1.40 -12.12 -8.22
CA ALA A 54 -1.48 -12.80 -6.92
C ALA A 54 -0.92 -11.93 -5.77
N THR A 55 0.15 -11.19 -6.04
CA THR A 55 0.84 -10.33 -5.06
C THR A 55 0.09 -9.03 -4.80
N PHE A 56 -0.52 -8.44 -5.84
CA PHE A 56 -1.32 -7.20 -5.73
C PHE A 56 -2.74 -7.45 -5.25
N TYR A 57 -3.18 -8.69 -5.28
CA TYR A 57 -4.39 -9.28 -4.70
C TYR A 57 -5.71 -8.65 -5.15
N ASN A 58 -5.97 -7.38 -4.81
CA ASN A 58 -7.26 -6.72 -4.99
C ASN A 58 -7.40 -5.92 -6.31
N PHE A 59 -6.47 -6.12 -7.24
CA PHE A 59 -6.53 -5.54 -8.59
C PHE A 59 -7.10 -6.54 -9.59
N ALA A 60 -7.84 -6.04 -10.58
CA ALA A 60 -8.33 -6.87 -11.67
C ALA A 60 -7.16 -7.46 -12.49
N PRO A 61 -7.18 -8.77 -12.78
CA PRO A 61 -6.09 -9.43 -13.50
C PRO A 61 -5.75 -8.76 -14.84
N GLN A 62 -6.76 -8.32 -15.58
CA GLN A 62 -6.56 -7.65 -16.88
C GLN A 62 -5.85 -6.30 -16.74
N LEU A 63 -6.14 -5.54 -15.68
CA LEU A 63 -5.43 -4.29 -15.41
C LEU A 63 -3.95 -4.58 -15.11
N ILE A 64 -3.69 -5.57 -14.25
CA ILE A 64 -2.31 -5.96 -13.90
C ILE A 64 -1.56 -6.45 -15.13
N ASP A 65 -2.18 -7.31 -15.95
CA ASP A 65 -1.55 -7.85 -17.16
C ASP A 65 -1.11 -6.74 -18.12
N ASN A 66 -2.00 -5.81 -18.44
CA ASN A 66 -1.70 -4.68 -19.29
C ASN A 66 -0.62 -3.76 -18.70
N ALA A 67 -0.76 -3.39 -17.44
CA ALA A 67 0.15 -2.47 -16.75
C ALA A 67 1.55 -3.08 -16.58
N TRP A 68 1.63 -4.36 -16.19
CA TRP A 68 2.87 -5.08 -15.99
C TRP A 68 3.63 -5.30 -17.32
N THR A 69 2.91 -5.72 -18.37
CA THR A 69 3.48 -5.88 -19.71
C THR A 69 4.11 -4.57 -20.18
N ASN A 70 3.41 -3.44 -20.03
CA ASN A 70 3.94 -2.13 -20.42
C ASN A 70 5.14 -1.72 -19.56
N ALA A 71 5.10 -1.95 -18.26
CA ALA A 71 6.22 -1.64 -17.36
C ALA A 71 7.46 -2.49 -17.69
N CYS A 72 7.29 -3.79 -17.96
CA CYS A 72 8.39 -4.65 -18.41
C CYS A 72 8.96 -4.22 -19.74
N ALA A 73 8.12 -3.80 -20.70
CA ALA A 73 8.55 -3.32 -22.00
C ALA A 73 9.36 -2.01 -21.92
N ALA A 74 9.03 -1.13 -20.96
CA ALA A 74 9.80 0.09 -20.70
C ALA A 74 11.13 -0.19 -19.97
N GLY A 75 11.27 -1.34 -19.34
CA GLY A 75 12.40 -1.73 -18.49
C GLY A 75 12.14 -1.44 -17.02
N LEU A 76 12.11 -2.48 -16.18
CA LEU A 76 11.84 -2.33 -14.73
C LEU A 76 12.92 -1.53 -14.01
N ASP A 77 14.15 -1.59 -14.46
CA ASP A 77 15.28 -0.78 -14.00
C ASP A 77 15.08 0.71 -14.31
N VAL A 78 14.59 1.05 -15.50
CA VAL A 78 14.24 2.43 -15.90
C VAL A 78 13.10 2.96 -15.03
N VAL A 79 12.04 2.17 -14.84
CA VAL A 79 10.90 2.53 -13.97
C VAL A 79 11.38 2.77 -12.53
N ASN A 80 12.22 1.87 -12.01
CA ASN A 80 12.78 1.95 -10.66
C ASN A 80 13.67 3.20 -10.48
N ALA A 81 14.57 3.44 -11.42
CA ALA A 81 15.45 4.62 -11.39
C ALA A 81 14.64 5.93 -11.42
N ARG A 82 13.63 6.00 -12.31
CA ARG A 82 12.79 7.20 -12.43
C ARG A 82 11.91 7.43 -11.20
N ARG A 83 11.37 6.34 -10.59
CA ARG A 83 10.68 6.44 -9.30
C ARG A 83 11.60 6.99 -8.21
N ASN A 84 12.81 6.48 -8.10
CA ASN A 84 13.78 6.94 -7.11
C ASN A 84 14.14 8.42 -7.31
N GLN A 85 14.40 8.84 -8.56
CA GLN A 85 14.63 10.24 -8.86
C GLN A 85 13.45 11.12 -8.46
N MET A 86 12.23 10.74 -8.82
CA MET A 86 11.00 11.45 -8.43
C MET A 86 10.87 11.56 -6.91
N LEU A 87 11.13 10.47 -6.17
CA LEU A 87 11.06 10.48 -4.71
C LEU A 87 12.10 11.38 -4.09
N SER A 88 13.36 11.36 -4.58
CA SER A 88 14.42 12.26 -4.11
C SER A 88 14.01 13.74 -4.28
N GLU A 89 13.50 14.09 -5.47
CA GLU A 89 13.00 15.43 -5.76
C GLU A 89 11.84 15.83 -4.82
N GLN A 90 10.88 14.94 -4.58
CA GLN A 90 9.72 15.23 -3.73
C GLN A 90 10.09 15.31 -2.25
N PHE A 91 10.92 14.41 -1.74
CA PHE A 91 11.42 14.51 -0.36
C PHE A 91 12.27 15.76 -0.16
N GLY A 92 13.13 16.11 -1.11
CA GLY A 92 13.89 17.34 -1.07
C GLY A 92 12.99 18.59 -1.01
N ALA A 93 11.94 18.63 -1.83
CA ALA A 93 10.97 19.73 -1.83
C ALA A 93 10.16 19.84 -0.52
N ILE A 94 9.81 18.72 0.11
CA ILE A 94 8.96 18.65 1.30
C ILE A 94 9.77 18.85 2.58
N LEU A 95 10.91 18.18 2.69
CA LEU A 95 11.72 18.13 3.91
C LEU A 95 12.82 19.19 3.94
N GLY A 96 13.21 19.73 2.78
CA GLY A 96 14.31 20.70 2.68
C GLY A 96 15.64 20.07 3.15
N GLU A 97 16.39 20.79 3.98
CA GLU A 97 17.68 20.34 4.50
C GLU A 97 17.58 19.05 5.35
N ASP A 98 16.42 18.76 5.94
CA ASP A 98 16.23 17.52 6.70
C ASP A 98 16.37 16.27 5.81
N ALA A 99 16.05 16.35 4.50
CA ALA A 99 16.15 15.21 3.59
C ALA A 99 17.58 14.63 3.50
N THR A 100 18.60 15.45 3.73
CA THR A 100 20.02 15.08 3.67
C THR A 100 20.72 15.14 5.04
N GLY A 101 19.96 15.44 6.10
CA GLY A 101 20.49 15.55 7.45
C GLY A 101 20.95 14.23 8.05
N PRO A 102 21.83 14.25 9.06
CA PRO A 102 22.37 13.06 9.71
C PRO A 102 21.27 12.21 10.37
N GLN A 103 20.15 12.81 10.76
CA GLN A 103 19.00 12.08 11.30
C GLN A 103 18.41 11.10 10.30
N ILE A 104 18.36 11.45 9.00
CA ILE A 104 17.84 10.56 7.96
C ILE A 104 18.74 9.34 7.79
N ALA A 105 20.07 9.53 7.83
CA ALA A 105 21.01 8.42 7.72
C ALA A 105 20.90 7.45 8.93
N ASP A 106 20.75 7.99 10.16
CA ASP A 106 20.51 7.19 11.36
C ASP A 106 19.20 6.41 11.26
N LEU A 107 18.11 7.06 10.85
CA LEU A 107 16.81 6.41 10.66
C LEU A 107 16.90 5.35 9.57
N ALA A 108 17.56 5.60 8.44
CA ALA A 108 17.74 4.62 7.37
C ALA A 108 18.45 3.35 7.88
N ALA A 109 19.53 3.52 8.65
CA ALA A 109 20.25 2.39 9.24
C ALA A 109 19.37 1.58 10.19
N ARG A 110 18.67 2.23 11.13
CA ARG A 110 17.82 1.57 12.14
C ARG A 110 16.60 0.88 11.50
N TYR A 111 15.95 1.52 10.51
CA TYR A 111 14.87 0.89 9.75
C TYR A 111 15.39 -0.25 8.88
N GLY A 112 16.63 -0.16 8.38
CA GLY A 112 17.29 -1.23 7.66
C GLY A 112 17.53 -2.47 8.53
N GLU A 113 18.02 -2.29 9.75
CA GLU A 113 18.18 -3.37 10.74
C GLU A 113 16.82 -4.04 11.05
N LEU A 114 15.77 -3.22 11.25
CA LEU A 114 14.43 -3.73 11.50
C LEU A 114 13.89 -4.52 10.30
N ALA A 115 14.00 -3.99 9.07
CA ALA A 115 13.56 -4.66 7.85
C ALA A 115 14.30 -5.98 7.63
N ALA A 116 15.61 -6.02 7.90
CA ALA A 116 16.44 -7.24 7.78
C ALA A 116 16.07 -8.32 8.80
N SER A 117 15.44 -7.95 9.92
CA SER A 117 15.02 -8.90 10.95
C SER A 117 13.69 -9.61 10.67
N LEU A 118 12.94 -9.17 9.64
CA LEU A 118 11.61 -9.67 9.37
C LEU A 118 11.59 -11.11 8.82
N PRO A 119 10.64 -11.95 9.25
CA PRO A 119 10.41 -13.24 8.62
C PRO A 119 9.70 -13.04 7.26
N LEU A 120 10.36 -13.37 6.16
CA LEU A 120 9.87 -13.11 4.80
C LEU A 120 9.15 -14.29 4.14
N SER A 121 9.18 -15.49 4.74
CA SER A 121 8.49 -16.68 4.19
C SER A 121 7.00 -16.42 4.01
N GLY A 122 6.47 -16.67 2.79
CA GLY A 122 5.08 -16.43 2.44
C GLY A 122 4.73 -14.93 2.20
N ARG A 123 5.74 -14.06 2.12
CA ARG A 123 5.58 -12.60 1.95
C ARG A 123 6.35 -12.15 0.71
N ALA A 124 5.72 -12.40 -0.45
CA ALA A 124 6.40 -12.31 -1.74
C ALA A 124 6.87 -10.89 -2.07
N LEU A 125 6.02 -9.89 -1.85
CA LEU A 125 6.36 -8.51 -2.20
C LEU A 125 7.37 -7.91 -1.22
N ALA A 126 7.20 -8.17 0.07
CA ALA A 126 8.18 -7.76 1.07
C ALA A 126 9.55 -8.41 0.84
N ALA A 127 9.59 -9.71 0.49
CA ALA A 127 10.82 -10.41 0.18
C ALA A 127 11.52 -9.82 -1.05
N ALA A 128 10.77 -9.48 -2.09
CA ALA A 128 11.31 -8.83 -3.29
C ALA A 128 11.92 -7.46 -2.95
N TRP A 129 11.21 -6.64 -2.17
CA TRP A 129 11.72 -5.34 -1.72
C TRP A 129 12.95 -5.45 -0.81
N ALA A 130 12.99 -6.46 0.08
CA ALA A 130 14.14 -6.70 0.97
C ALA A 130 15.37 -7.20 0.21
N ALA A 131 15.19 -7.85 -0.94
CA ALA A 131 16.28 -8.34 -1.80
C ALA A 131 16.77 -7.30 -2.82
N ALA A 132 16.04 -6.21 -3.02
CA ALA A 132 16.42 -5.17 -3.95
C ALA A 132 17.62 -4.35 -3.45
N ASP A 133 18.45 -3.86 -4.36
CA ASP A 133 19.57 -2.99 -4.03
C ASP A 133 19.07 -1.74 -3.29
N VAL A 134 19.71 -1.44 -2.17
CA VAL A 134 19.39 -0.26 -1.36
C VAL A 134 20.07 0.96 -1.97
N PRO A 135 19.33 2.06 -2.25
CA PRO A 135 19.92 3.28 -2.78
C PRO A 135 20.96 3.89 -1.83
N ASP A 136 22.03 4.47 -2.39
CA ASP A 136 23.06 5.19 -1.61
C ASP A 136 22.54 6.48 -0.93
N GLU A 137 21.49 7.10 -1.48
CA GLU A 137 20.87 8.29 -0.92
C GLU A 137 20.08 7.94 0.34
N PRO A 138 20.41 8.46 1.52
CA PRO A 138 19.81 8.02 2.79
C PRO A 138 18.29 8.14 2.87
N ILE A 139 17.70 9.16 2.24
CA ILE A 139 16.24 9.35 2.24
C ILE A 139 15.53 8.28 1.41
N LEU A 140 16.15 7.83 0.30
CA LEU A 140 15.63 6.74 -0.52
C LEU A 140 15.82 5.39 0.16
N ALA A 141 16.97 5.19 0.83
CA ALA A 141 17.20 4.00 1.66
C ALA A 141 16.15 3.89 2.77
N LEU A 142 15.90 4.98 3.49
CA LEU A 142 14.85 5.05 4.51
C LEU A 142 13.49 4.70 3.93
N TRP A 143 13.12 5.31 2.78
CA TRP A 143 11.86 5.02 2.11
C TRP A 143 11.75 3.54 1.71
N GLN A 144 12.81 2.94 1.18
CA GLN A 144 12.83 1.52 0.79
C GLN A 144 12.66 0.61 2.01
N HIS A 145 13.35 0.85 3.11
CA HIS A 145 13.20 0.04 4.32
C HIS A 145 11.80 0.16 4.93
N ILE A 146 11.20 1.35 4.92
CA ILE A 146 9.80 1.55 5.29
C ILE A 146 8.87 0.80 4.34
N THR A 147 9.19 0.77 3.04
CA THR A 147 8.42 0.00 2.03
C THR A 147 8.47 -1.50 2.32
N VAL A 148 9.63 -2.07 2.71
CA VAL A 148 9.71 -3.48 3.15
C VAL A 148 8.74 -3.75 4.30
N LEU A 149 8.72 -2.91 5.33
CA LEU A 149 7.82 -3.04 6.48
C LEU A 149 6.35 -2.94 6.09
N ARG A 150 6.05 -2.01 5.20
CA ARG A 150 4.69 -1.79 4.72
C ARG A 150 4.19 -2.96 3.87
N GLU A 151 5.00 -3.45 2.92
CA GLU A 151 4.65 -4.60 2.09
C GLU A 151 4.60 -5.89 2.93
N TRP A 152 5.46 -6.02 3.94
CA TRP A 152 5.39 -7.13 4.88
C TRP A 152 4.06 -7.18 5.65
N ARG A 153 3.55 -6.03 6.12
CA ARG A 153 2.21 -5.96 6.71
C ARG A 153 1.12 -6.22 5.66
N GLY A 154 1.31 -5.73 4.43
CA GLY A 154 0.38 -5.98 3.32
C GLY A 154 0.26 -7.47 2.99
N ASP A 155 1.38 -8.17 2.88
CA ASP A 155 1.42 -9.62 2.65
C ASP A 155 0.78 -10.40 3.82
N ASN A 156 0.97 -9.96 5.07
CA ASN A 156 0.28 -10.51 6.25
C ASN A 156 -1.23 -10.31 6.17
N HIS A 157 -1.68 -9.15 5.69
CA HIS A 157 -3.11 -8.89 5.49
C HIS A 157 -3.70 -9.77 4.40
N ILE A 158 -3.00 -9.97 3.27
CA ILE A 158 -3.41 -10.91 2.22
C ILE A 158 -3.55 -12.32 2.80
N ALA A 159 -2.61 -12.77 3.63
CA ALA A 159 -2.70 -14.07 4.27
C ALA A 159 -3.95 -14.19 5.16
N ALA A 160 -4.30 -13.15 5.92
CA ALA A 160 -5.54 -13.12 6.70
C ALA A 160 -6.79 -13.20 5.81
N LEU A 161 -6.84 -12.45 4.70
CA LEU A 161 -7.93 -12.53 3.73
C LEU A 161 -8.09 -13.93 3.14
N VAL A 162 -6.99 -14.56 2.72
CA VAL A 162 -6.98 -15.92 2.15
C VAL A 162 -7.50 -16.95 3.16
N VAL A 163 -7.08 -16.88 4.42
CA VAL A 163 -7.54 -17.80 5.48
C VAL A 163 -9.05 -17.70 5.69
N HIS A 164 -9.63 -16.50 5.56
CA HIS A 164 -11.06 -16.26 5.70
C HIS A 164 -11.86 -16.45 4.39
N GLY A 165 -11.20 -16.83 3.29
CA GLY A 165 -11.84 -17.05 1.98
C GLY A 165 -12.42 -15.76 1.39
N ILE A 166 -11.79 -14.62 1.63
CA ILE A 166 -12.13 -13.33 1.03
C ILE A 166 -11.15 -13.12 -0.13
N ASP A 167 -11.61 -13.19 -1.37
CA ASP A 167 -10.77 -12.96 -2.55
C ASP A 167 -10.51 -11.46 -2.82
N GLY A 168 -9.74 -11.16 -3.87
CA GLY A 168 -9.27 -9.80 -4.12
C GLY A 168 -10.38 -8.78 -4.34
N LEU A 169 -11.43 -9.11 -5.11
CA LEU A 169 -12.57 -8.22 -5.34
C LEU A 169 -13.51 -8.19 -4.12
N ASP A 170 -13.76 -9.35 -3.51
CA ASP A 170 -14.57 -9.45 -2.31
C ASP A 170 -13.95 -8.60 -1.18
N ALA A 171 -12.61 -8.56 -1.07
CA ALA A 171 -11.91 -7.68 -0.15
C ALA A 171 -12.20 -6.19 -0.42
N CYS A 172 -12.25 -5.77 -1.69
CA CYS A 172 -12.64 -4.40 -2.05
C CYS A 172 -14.08 -4.09 -1.62
N VAL A 173 -15.03 -4.93 -2.01
CA VAL A 173 -16.45 -4.75 -1.71
C VAL A 173 -16.68 -4.74 -0.20
N PHE A 174 -16.03 -5.65 0.52
CA PHE A 174 -16.15 -5.79 1.97
C PHE A 174 -15.56 -4.59 2.72
N HIS A 175 -14.42 -4.09 2.24
CA HIS A 175 -13.79 -2.89 2.80
C HIS A 175 -14.60 -1.62 2.56
N GLU A 176 -15.27 -1.49 1.43
CA GLU A 176 -16.09 -0.30 1.10
C GLU A 176 -17.50 -0.36 1.72
N ALA A 177 -17.95 -1.51 2.27
CA ALA A 177 -19.26 -1.65 2.89
C ALA A 177 -19.46 -0.64 4.03
N ASP A 178 -20.66 -0.09 4.17
CA ASP A 178 -21.01 0.75 5.31
C ASP A 178 -20.90 -0.04 6.62
N LEU A 179 -20.47 0.64 7.68
CA LEU A 179 -20.39 0.06 9.01
C LEU A 179 -21.77 -0.02 9.67
N LEU A 180 -21.95 -0.95 10.63
CA LEU A 180 -23.17 -1.05 11.44
C LEU A 180 -23.44 0.22 12.23
N ASP A 181 -22.40 0.82 12.80
CA ASP A 181 -22.48 2.12 13.44
C ASP A 181 -22.11 3.24 12.46
N PRO A 182 -23.07 4.03 11.99
CA PRO A 182 -22.83 5.10 11.03
C PRO A 182 -22.03 6.29 11.60
N THR A 183 -21.81 6.33 12.92
CA THR A 183 -21.01 7.37 13.58
C THR A 183 -19.51 7.09 13.47
N ILE A 184 -19.12 5.82 13.28
CA ILE A 184 -17.73 5.42 13.06
C ILE A 184 -17.35 5.74 11.62
N ARG A 185 -16.29 6.52 11.46
CA ARG A 185 -15.74 6.83 10.14
C ARG A 185 -14.51 6.01 9.85
N ARG A 186 -14.57 5.20 8.80
CA ARG A 186 -13.47 4.46 8.23
C ARG A 186 -12.92 5.23 7.01
N ARG A 187 -11.61 5.12 6.75
CA ARG A 187 -11.05 5.56 5.48
C ARG A 187 -11.48 4.59 4.39
N ALA A 188 -12.41 5.02 3.54
CA ALA A 188 -12.83 4.32 2.34
C ALA A 188 -12.69 5.27 1.15
N MET A 189 -12.36 4.74 -0.03
CA MET A 189 -12.26 5.55 -1.25
C MET A 189 -13.62 5.76 -1.90
N GLY A 190 -14.59 4.93 -1.55
CA GLY A 190 -15.89 4.82 -2.17
C GLY A 190 -15.87 3.89 -3.40
N LYS A 191 -17.01 3.22 -3.66
CA LYS A 191 -17.19 2.24 -4.74
C LYS A 191 -16.56 2.67 -6.07
N THR A 192 -16.94 3.85 -6.57
CA THR A 192 -16.50 4.34 -7.89
C THR A 192 -14.98 4.48 -7.98
N MET A 193 -14.34 5.04 -6.97
CA MET A 193 -12.88 5.22 -6.97
C MET A 193 -12.16 3.89 -6.79
N THR A 194 -12.69 2.99 -5.98
CA THR A 194 -12.13 1.65 -5.81
C THR A 194 -12.19 0.86 -7.10
N MET A 195 -13.34 0.82 -7.77
CA MET A 195 -13.48 0.17 -9.08
C MET A 195 -12.51 0.76 -10.11
N LEU A 196 -12.46 2.09 -10.24
CA LEU A 196 -11.57 2.77 -11.17
C LEU A 196 -10.11 2.42 -10.91
N THR A 197 -9.65 2.58 -9.68
CA THR A 197 -8.23 2.39 -9.33
C THR A 197 -7.78 0.94 -9.31
N ARG A 198 -8.71 -0.02 -9.20
CA ARG A 198 -8.44 -1.47 -9.19
C ARG A 198 -8.82 -2.16 -10.50
N GLY A 199 -9.46 -1.46 -11.44
CA GLY A 199 -9.80 -1.95 -12.78
C GLY A 199 -11.00 -2.90 -12.84
N TRP A 200 -11.88 -2.90 -11.82
CA TRP A 200 -13.05 -3.76 -11.79
C TRP A 200 -14.25 -3.11 -12.50
N SER A 201 -15.04 -3.93 -13.17
CA SER A 201 -16.29 -3.50 -13.78
C SER A 201 -17.44 -3.45 -12.77
N GLU A 202 -18.54 -2.79 -13.16
CA GLU A 202 -19.78 -2.78 -12.37
C GLU A 202 -20.38 -4.19 -12.23
N ASP A 203 -20.29 -5.01 -13.27
CA ASP A 203 -20.80 -6.39 -13.26
C ASP A 203 -19.99 -7.27 -12.30
N ASP A 204 -18.64 -7.14 -12.31
CA ASP A 204 -17.78 -7.84 -11.36
C ASP A 204 -18.10 -7.44 -9.92
N TRP A 205 -18.26 -6.13 -9.68
CA TRP A 205 -18.61 -5.60 -8.37
C TRP A 205 -19.94 -6.16 -7.86
N ASN A 206 -20.97 -6.13 -8.72
CA ASN A 206 -22.28 -6.65 -8.35
C ASN A 206 -22.26 -8.16 -8.10
N ALA A 207 -21.50 -8.94 -8.88
CA ALA A 207 -21.30 -10.36 -8.64
C ALA A 207 -20.61 -10.63 -7.29
N SER A 208 -19.63 -9.79 -6.91
CA SER A 208 -18.99 -9.88 -5.60
C SER A 208 -19.97 -9.54 -4.46
N VAL A 209 -20.81 -8.51 -4.65
CA VAL A 209 -21.85 -8.16 -3.66
C VAL A 209 -22.79 -9.36 -3.45
N GLU A 210 -23.24 -10.05 -4.53
CA GLU A 210 -24.11 -11.23 -4.38
C GLU A 210 -23.42 -12.34 -3.58
N ARG A 211 -22.15 -12.67 -3.90
CA ARG A 211 -21.41 -13.70 -3.15
C ARG A 211 -21.31 -13.39 -1.66
N LEU A 212 -21.04 -12.13 -1.32
CA LEU A 212 -20.92 -11.72 0.09
C LEU A 212 -22.28 -11.69 0.80
N VAL A 213 -23.37 -11.34 0.10
CA VAL A 213 -24.74 -11.44 0.62
C VAL A 213 -25.12 -12.90 0.86
N GLU A 214 -24.84 -13.80 -0.08
CA GLU A 214 -25.09 -15.26 0.06
C GLU A 214 -24.32 -15.85 1.26
N ARG A 215 -23.13 -15.31 1.55
CA ARG A 215 -22.33 -15.69 2.73
C ARG A 215 -22.84 -15.06 4.02
N GLY A 216 -23.82 -14.17 3.96
CA GLY A 216 -24.35 -13.46 5.12
C GLY A 216 -23.42 -12.39 5.71
N LEU A 217 -22.39 -11.97 4.97
CA LEU A 217 -21.37 -11.01 5.45
C LEU A 217 -21.75 -9.56 5.22
N ILE A 218 -22.55 -9.28 4.19
CA ILE A 218 -23.10 -7.96 3.90
C ILE A 218 -24.60 -8.08 3.59
N GLU A 219 -25.30 -6.96 3.70
CA GLU A 219 -26.68 -6.82 3.26
C GLU A 219 -26.84 -5.61 2.35
N ARG A 220 -27.81 -5.64 1.43
CA ARG A 220 -28.09 -4.53 0.53
C ARG A 220 -28.75 -3.37 1.26
N THR A 221 -28.39 -2.15 0.87
CA THR A 221 -28.94 -0.90 1.40
C THR A 221 -29.17 0.10 0.27
N ASP A 222 -29.90 1.19 0.57
CA ASP A 222 -30.09 2.33 -0.34
C ASP A 222 -28.98 3.38 -0.23
N SER A 223 -27.87 3.04 0.46
CA SER A 223 -26.74 3.95 0.59
C SER A 223 -25.97 4.12 -0.74
N PRO A 224 -25.12 5.13 -0.88
CA PRO A 224 -24.33 5.34 -2.10
C PRO A 224 -23.43 4.16 -2.49
N VAL A 225 -22.97 3.38 -1.51
CA VAL A 225 -22.18 2.15 -1.78
C VAL A 225 -23.07 0.95 -2.08
N GLY A 226 -24.34 0.98 -1.63
CA GLY A 226 -25.38 0.00 -1.91
C GLY A 226 -25.40 -1.22 -0.98
N HIS A 227 -24.52 -1.28 0.03
CA HIS A 227 -24.44 -2.39 0.97
C HIS A 227 -23.74 -1.99 2.27
N ARG A 228 -24.01 -2.75 3.33
CA ARG A 228 -23.36 -2.59 4.64
C ARG A 228 -22.98 -3.95 5.22
N LEU A 229 -22.08 -3.96 6.20
CA LEU A 229 -21.74 -5.16 6.96
C LEU A 229 -22.96 -5.67 7.73
N THR A 230 -23.10 -6.98 7.80
CA THR A 230 -23.93 -7.63 8.83
C THR A 230 -23.17 -7.72 10.16
N PRO A 231 -23.80 -8.12 11.28
CA PRO A 231 -23.06 -8.42 12.52
C PRO A 231 -21.93 -9.43 12.30
N ASP A 232 -22.20 -10.54 11.57
CA ASP A 232 -21.19 -11.56 11.25
C ASP A 232 -20.09 -11.00 10.34
N GLY A 233 -20.46 -10.14 9.40
CA GLY A 233 -19.49 -9.44 8.56
C GLY A 233 -18.61 -8.46 9.34
N ALA A 234 -19.17 -7.76 10.32
CA ALA A 234 -18.38 -6.86 11.17
C ALA A 234 -17.41 -7.64 12.07
N GLU A 235 -17.86 -8.77 12.66
CA GLU A 235 -16.98 -9.66 13.43
C GLU A 235 -15.84 -10.20 12.58
N LEU A 236 -16.14 -10.71 11.38
CA LEU A 236 -15.12 -11.19 10.44
C LEU A 236 -14.13 -10.08 10.05
N TYR A 237 -14.63 -8.87 9.82
CA TYR A 237 -13.77 -7.72 9.49
C TYR A 237 -12.77 -7.42 10.62
N ASP A 238 -13.28 -7.39 11.86
CA ASP A 238 -12.46 -7.13 13.04
C ASP A 238 -11.45 -8.26 13.28
N ASP A 239 -11.83 -9.52 13.06
CA ASP A 239 -10.94 -10.68 13.17
C ASP A 239 -9.79 -10.62 12.16
N MET A 240 -10.06 -10.27 10.90
CA MET A 240 -9.02 -10.11 9.87
C MET A 240 -8.03 -9.00 10.21
N GLU A 241 -8.53 -7.87 10.70
CA GLU A 241 -7.69 -6.75 11.12
C GLU A 241 -6.87 -7.11 12.37
N ALA A 242 -7.48 -7.78 13.36
CA ALA A 242 -6.80 -8.25 14.55
C ALA A 242 -5.71 -9.29 14.22
N MET A 243 -6.00 -10.24 13.32
CA MET A 243 -5.02 -11.23 12.85
C MET A 243 -3.85 -10.53 12.13
N THR A 244 -4.15 -9.57 11.24
CA THR A 244 -3.13 -8.78 10.54
C THR A 244 -2.22 -8.05 11.54
N ASP A 245 -2.81 -7.40 12.54
CA ASP A 245 -2.05 -6.68 13.55
C ASP A 245 -1.25 -7.63 14.44
N ALA A 246 -1.80 -8.78 14.85
CA ALA A 246 -1.11 -9.77 15.68
C ALA A 246 0.12 -10.38 14.96
N VAL A 247 -0.02 -10.77 13.69
CA VAL A 247 1.10 -11.29 12.90
C VAL A 247 2.15 -10.22 12.64
N SER A 248 1.72 -8.95 12.52
CA SER A 248 2.61 -7.82 12.25
C SER A 248 3.22 -7.20 13.52
N GLU A 249 2.80 -7.60 14.72
CA GLU A 249 3.28 -7.03 15.98
C GLU A 249 4.75 -7.37 16.25
N SER A 250 5.22 -8.54 15.79
CA SER A 250 6.58 -9.01 16.05
C SER A 250 7.68 -8.03 15.61
N ALA A 251 7.45 -7.22 14.60
CA ALA A 251 8.37 -6.17 14.16
C ALA A 251 8.51 -5.03 15.18
N TRP A 252 7.53 -4.85 16.08
CA TRP A 252 7.41 -3.66 16.93
C TRP A 252 7.52 -3.94 18.43
N THR A 253 7.87 -5.17 18.81
CA THR A 253 8.02 -5.60 20.21
C THR A 253 9.44 -5.45 20.76
N GLY A 254 10.42 -5.15 19.88
CA GLY A 254 11.83 -4.98 20.27
C GLY A 254 12.08 -3.67 21.02
N PRO A 255 13.17 -3.62 21.82
CA PRO A 255 13.59 -2.38 22.48
C PRO A 255 13.88 -1.28 21.42
N GLY A 256 13.45 -0.05 21.69
CA GLY A 256 13.64 1.09 20.78
C GLY A 256 12.62 1.23 19.64
N ALA A 257 11.61 0.35 19.55
CA ALA A 257 10.61 0.43 18.49
C ALA A 257 9.72 1.68 18.63
N ASP A 258 9.32 2.06 19.83
CA ASP A 258 8.54 3.27 20.06
C ASP A 258 9.36 4.53 19.77
N GLU A 259 10.63 4.58 20.19
CA GLU A 259 11.55 5.69 19.89
C GLU A 259 11.78 5.84 18.38
N LEU A 260 11.85 4.73 17.65
CA LEU A 260 12.00 4.74 16.21
C LEU A 260 10.76 5.34 15.52
N LEU A 261 9.57 4.97 15.96
CA LEU A 261 8.32 5.55 15.48
C LEU A 261 8.19 7.04 15.85
N ASP A 262 8.56 7.40 17.08
CA ASP A 262 8.50 8.79 17.55
C ASP A 262 9.44 9.68 16.74
N ALA A 263 10.61 9.18 16.33
CA ALA A 263 11.53 9.90 15.47
C ALA A 263 11.02 10.10 14.03
N MET A 264 10.15 9.19 13.52
CA MET A 264 9.52 9.32 12.20
C MET A 264 8.35 10.29 12.17
N ARG A 265 7.64 10.50 13.27
CA ARG A 265 6.43 11.34 13.31
C ARG A 265 6.61 12.75 12.77
N PRO A 266 7.70 13.50 13.12
CA PRO A 266 7.91 14.83 12.56
C PRO A 266 8.06 14.83 11.03
N LEU A 267 8.73 13.81 10.47
CA LEU A 267 8.92 13.67 9.03
C LEU A 267 7.60 13.30 8.33
N ALA A 268 6.88 12.32 8.85
CA ALA A 268 5.55 11.94 8.34
C ALA A 268 4.57 13.12 8.42
N LYS A 269 4.63 13.93 9.49
CA LYS A 269 3.83 15.15 9.62
C LYS A 269 4.16 16.16 8.53
N LYS A 270 5.43 16.38 8.21
CA LYS A 270 5.82 17.29 7.10
C LYS A 270 5.25 16.82 5.76
N VAL A 271 5.27 15.51 5.49
CA VAL A 271 4.66 14.94 4.28
C VAL A 271 3.14 15.18 4.24
N LEU A 272 2.44 15.00 5.36
CA LEU A 272 1.00 15.28 5.47
C LEU A 272 0.70 16.78 5.29
N ASP A 273 1.48 17.65 5.92
CA ASP A 273 1.32 19.10 5.88
C ASP A 273 1.61 19.70 4.49
N ALA A 274 2.40 19.01 3.67
CA ALA A 274 2.66 19.40 2.28
C ALA A 274 1.40 19.37 1.39
N GLY A 275 0.35 18.63 1.81
CA GLY A 275 -0.95 18.61 1.12
C GLY A 275 -0.92 17.93 -0.25
N VAL A 276 0.11 17.11 -0.53
CA VAL A 276 0.24 16.37 -1.79
C VAL A 276 -0.49 15.04 -1.79
N LEU A 277 -0.72 14.47 -0.61
CA LEU A 277 -1.41 13.20 -0.46
C LEU A 277 -2.94 13.36 -0.55
N PRO A 278 -3.69 12.32 -0.98
CA PRO A 278 -5.15 12.36 -1.00
C PRO A 278 -5.74 12.73 0.37
N GLY A 279 -6.68 13.66 0.38
CA GLY A 279 -7.36 14.10 1.61
C GLY A 279 -6.56 15.03 2.53
N THR A 280 -5.32 15.39 2.17
CA THR A 280 -4.46 16.26 3.00
C THR A 280 -4.46 17.74 2.58
N LYS A 281 -5.03 18.07 1.41
CA LYS A 281 -5.12 19.47 0.96
C LYS A 281 -5.83 20.32 2.01
N LYS A 282 -5.16 21.34 2.52
CA LYS A 282 -5.79 22.37 3.34
C LYS A 282 -6.86 23.07 2.49
N LYS A 283 -8.12 23.10 3.01
CA LYS A 283 -9.22 23.84 2.40
C LYS A 283 -8.93 25.34 2.43
#